data_0d526b220335bdc41ba00992aee88e2b
#
_entry.id   0d526b220335bdc41ba00992aee88e2b
#
_cell.length_a   1.000
_cell.length_b   1.000
_cell.length_c   1.000
_cell.angle_alpha   90.00
_cell.angle_beta   90.00
_cell.angle_gamma   90.00
#
_symmetry.space_group_name_H-M   'P 1'
#
loop_
_entity.id
_entity.type
_entity.pdbx_description
1 polymer ?
#
loop_
_entity_poly.entity_id
_entity_poly.type
_entity_poly.pdbx_seq_one_letter_code
_entity_poly.pdbx_strand_id
1 'polypeptide(L)'
;MGIRLVRMDQPGAVDTEVIWEYLQSCRARTEDEAAGLGPLEGCHSLDEVRRFGLPEVARQARGDDLPSGFVPALQFAALDPDGKLVGTIQLRLRLTEALLRTGGNIGYSVRPDCRRRGYAGLMLDGCLRRAAALGMRRVLITCSPSNLASRRTILSCGGQLENVLPSRSGQPVERYWIELPTESTGQRTRQHEPV
;
A
#
# COMPACT_ATOMS: atom_id res chain seq x y z
N MET A 1 0.35 15.53 13.97
CA MET A 1 1.18 14.43 13.47
C MET A 1 0.85 14.24 11.99
N GLY A 2 1.80 14.22 11.09
CA GLY A 2 1.59 14.09 9.65
C GLY A 2 2.60 13.15 9.03
N ILE A 3 2.32 12.69 7.80
CA ILE A 3 3.27 11.96 6.97
C ILE A 3 3.22 12.48 5.53
N ARG A 4 4.26 12.22 4.79
CA ARG A 4 4.30 12.40 3.33
C ARG A 4 4.48 11.03 2.67
N LEU A 5 3.56 10.65 1.79
CA LEU A 5 3.71 9.46 0.95
C LEU A 5 4.50 9.84 -0.30
N VAL A 6 5.68 9.23 -0.46
CA VAL A 6 6.59 9.46 -1.58
C VAL A 6 6.63 8.19 -2.45
N ARG A 7 6.48 8.35 -3.76
CA ARG A 7 6.60 7.24 -4.72
C ARG A 7 8.05 6.77 -4.79
N MET A 8 8.26 5.46 -4.67
CA MET A 8 9.60 4.86 -4.65
C MET A 8 10.11 4.48 -6.04
N ASP A 9 9.27 4.56 -7.07
CA ASP A 9 9.64 4.30 -8.46
C ASP A 9 10.36 5.48 -9.14
N GLN A 10 10.45 6.62 -8.46
CA GLN A 10 11.16 7.78 -8.96
C GLN A 10 12.61 7.78 -8.42
N PRO A 11 13.63 7.84 -9.29
CA PRO A 11 15.02 7.86 -8.86
C PRO A 11 15.30 8.98 -7.85
N GLY A 12 15.97 8.65 -6.76
CA GLY A 12 16.36 9.63 -5.72
C GLY A 12 15.22 10.14 -4.84
N ALA A 13 13.99 9.65 -5.02
CA ALA A 13 12.83 10.09 -4.21
C ALA A 13 12.95 9.71 -2.72
N VAL A 14 13.61 8.60 -2.44
CA VAL A 14 13.97 8.13 -1.10
C VAL A 14 15.38 7.57 -1.15
N ASP A 15 16.19 7.89 -0.17
CA ASP A 15 17.57 7.42 -0.08
C ASP A 15 17.61 5.89 0.10
N THR A 16 18.48 5.22 -0.63
CA THR A 16 18.56 3.74 -0.61
C THR A 16 19.00 3.21 0.74
N GLU A 17 19.87 3.95 1.43
CA GLU A 17 20.34 3.65 2.77
C GLU A 17 19.18 3.71 3.79
N VAL A 18 18.30 4.69 3.66
CA VAL A 18 17.09 4.84 4.49
C VAL A 18 16.12 3.68 4.25
N ILE A 19 15.98 3.27 2.99
CA ILE A 19 15.16 2.08 2.63
C ILE A 19 15.76 0.82 3.25
N TRP A 20 17.07 0.64 3.13
CA TRP A 20 17.75 -0.52 3.68
C TRP A 20 17.65 -0.58 5.22
N GLU A 21 17.86 0.53 5.92
CA GLU A 21 17.68 0.62 7.37
C GLU A 21 16.24 0.23 7.78
N TYR A 22 15.24 0.71 7.03
CA TYR A 22 13.85 0.32 7.25
C TYR A 22 13.64 -1.20 7.07
N LEU A 23 14.16 -1.79 6.00
CA LEU A 23 14.06 -3.23 5.75
C LEU A 23 14.71 -4.04 6.87
N GLN A 24 15.89 -3.64 7.34
CA GLN A 24 16.55 -4.28 8.47
C GLN A 24 15.69 -4.21 9.73
N SER A 25 15.06 -3.07 10.01
CA SER A 25 14.18 -2.90 11.16
C SER A 25 12.94 -3.82 11.12
N CYS A 26 12.44 -4.13 9.91
CA CYS A 26 11.29 -5.01 9.73
C CYS A 26 11.66 -6.50 9.86
N ARG A 27 12.89 -6.90 9.51
CA ARG A 27 13.35 -8.30 9.53
C ARG A 27 13.57 -8.89 10.91
N ALA A 28 13.77 -8.05 11.90
CA ALA A 28 13.93 -8.51 13.28
C ALA A 28 12.65 -9.13 13.87
N ARG A 29 11.58 -9.32 13.07
CA ARG A 29 10.26 -9.82 13.50
C ARG A 29 9.66 -10.79 12.48
N THR A 30 8.62 -11.53 12.90
CA THR A 30 7.98 -12.66 12.20
C THR A 30 7.41 -12.31 10.82
N GLU A 31 7.26 -13.35 9.96
CA GLU A 31 6.81 -13.29 8.56
C GLU A 31 5.50 -12.54 8.29
N ASP A 32 4.57 -12.50 9.26
CA ASP A 32 3.27 -11.80 9.13
C ASP A 32 3.37 -10.27 9.08
N GLU A 33 4.56 -9.70 9.26
CA GLU A 33 4.75 -8.27 9.42
C GLU A 33 5.34 -7.55 8.19
N ALA A 34 5.59 -8.28 7.10
CA ALA A 34 6.24 -7.77 5.88
C ALA A 34 5.27 -7.24 4.81
N ALA A 35 3.95 -7.19 5.09
CA ALA A 35 2.97 -6.71 4.13
C ALA A 35 3.32 -5.28 3.66
N GLY A 36 3.23 -5.02 2.35
CA GLY A 36 3.49 -3.70 1.78
C GLY A 36 4.94 -3.38 1.44
N LEU A 37 5.87 -4.32 1.60
CA LEU A 37 7.25 -4.18 1.12
C LEU A 37 7.35 -4.34 -0.40
N GLY A 38 6.43 -5.09 -1.01
CA GLY A 38 6.44 -5.35 -2.46
C GLY A 38 7.75 -5.99 -2.91
N PRO A 39 8.37 -5.54 -4.00
CA PRO A 39 9.63 -6.10 -4.50
C PRO A 39 10.80 -5.99 -3.54
N LEU A 40 10.74 -5.12 -2.55
CA LEU A 40 11.80 -4.92 -1.57
C LEU A 40 11.89 -6.06 -0.55
N GLU A 41 10.83 -6.87 -0.41
CA GLU A 41 10.77 -8.00 0.53
C GLU A 41 11.89 -9.03 0.27
N GLY A 42 12.21 -9.26 -1.02
CA GLY A 42 13.27 -10.19 -1.43
C GLY A 42 14.70 -9.67 -1.33
N CYS A 43 14.92 -8.39 -0.98
CA CYS A 43 16.27 -7.82 -0.94
C CYS A 43 16.96 -8.13 0.40
N HIS A 44 18.14 -8.72 0.40
CA HIS A 44 18.90 -9.11 1.59
C HIS A 44 20.16 -8.28 1.84
N SER A 45 20.43 -7.30 0.97
CA SER A 45 21.54 -6.35 1.09
C SER A 45 21.17 -4.99 0.48
N LEU A 46 21.94 -3.96 0.84
CA LEU A 46 21.82 -2.64 0.24
C LEU A 46 22.05 -2.68 -1.28
N ASP A 47 23.01 -3.52 -1.73
CA ASP A 47 23.29 -3.70 -3.16
C ASP A 47 22.09 -4.31 -3.90
N GLU A 48 21.42 -5.29 -3.30
CA GLU A 48 20.20 -5.88 -3.87
C GLU A 48 19.03 -4.86 -3.92
N VAL A 49 18.88 -4.00 -2.93
CA VAL A 49 17.88 -2.91 -2.99
C VAL A 49 18.15 -2.02 -4.21
N ARG A 50 19.43 -1.67 -4.47
CA ARG A 50 19.82 -0.83 -5.62
C ARG A 50 19.66 -1.53 -6.95
N ARG A 51 20.12 -2.76 -7.06
CA ARG A 51 20.21 -3.50 -8.34
C ARG A 51 18.93 -4.21 -8.74
N PHE A 52 18.12 -4.64 -7.79
CA PHE A 52 16.94 -5.45 -8.04
C PHE A 52 15.66 -4.83 -7.47
N GLY A 53 15.65 -4.45 -6.21
CA GLY A 53 14.46 -3.99 -5.53
C GLY A 53 13.86 -2.73 -6.15
N LEU A 54 14.62 -1.65 -6.24
CA LEU A 54 14.14 -0.37 -6.81
C LEU A 54 13.84 -0.43 -8.31
N PRO A 55 14.67 -1.09 -9.16
CA PRO A 55 14.32 -1.32 -10.56
C PRO A 55 13.02 -2.11 -10.73
N GLU A 56 12.78 -3.11 -9.88
CA GLU A 56 11.54 -3.88 -9.91
C GLU A 56 10.33 -3.06 -9.45
N VAL A 57 10.48 -2.21 -8.42
CA VAL A 57 9.46 -1.23 -8.02
C VAL A 57 9.11 -0.32 -9.21
N ALA A 58 10.11 0.18 -9.92
CA ALA A 58 9.88 1.02 -11.10
C ALA A 58 9.23 0.24 -12.25
N ARG A 59 9.60 -1.03 -12.47
CA ARG A 59 8.98 -1.90 -13.48
C ARG A 59 7.50 -2.16 -13.17
N GLN A 60 7.18 -2.49 -11.91
CA GLN A 60 5.79 -2.68 -11.49
C GLN A 60 4.96 -1.41 -11.61
N ALA A 61 5.55 -0.24 -11.34
CA ALA A 61 4.86 1.03 -11.47
C ALA A 61 4.50 1.36 -12.94
N ARG A 62 5.35 1.01 -13.91
CA ARG A 62 5.06 1.15 -15.34
C ARG A 62 4.04 0.10 -15.83
N GLY A 63 4.03 -1.07 -15.23
CA GLY A 63 3.14 -2.16 -15.61
C GLY A 63 3.57 -2.93 -16.86
N ASP A 64 4.82 -2.73 -17.31
CA ASP A 64 5.36 -3.32 -18.52
C ASP A 64 6.05 -4.66 -18.20
N ASP A 65 5.86 -5.67 -19.07
CA ASP A 65 6.52 -6.98 -19.01
C ASP A 65 6.47 -7.66 -17.63
N LEU A 66 5.35 -7.53 -16.95
CA LEU A 66 5.18 -8.17 -15.64
C LEU A 66 5.02 -9.69 -15.80
N PRO A 67 5.69 -10.50 -14.93
CA PRO A 67 5.49 -11.94 -14.91
C PRO A 67 4.02 -12.32 -14.69
N SER A 68 3.65 -13.52 -15.15
CA SER A 68 2.30 -14.05 -14.89
C SER A 68 1.97 -14.03 -13.40
N GLY A 69 0.79 -13.53 -13.06
CA GLY A 69 0.32 -13.38 -11.67
C GLY A 69 0.69 -12.05 -11.02
N PHE A 70 1.59 -11.25 -11.60
CA PHE A 70 1.88 -9.89 -11.15
C PHE A 70 0.96 -8.86 -11.82
N VAL A 71 0.75 -7.76 -11.13
CA VAL A 71 -0.08 -6.64 -11.60
C VAL A 71 0.66 -5.33 -11.43
N PRO A 72 0.31 -4.29 -12.20
CA PRO A 72 0.83 -2.95 -11.96
C PRO A 72 0.58 -2.52 -10.53
N ALA A 73 1.62 -1.98 -9.88
CA ALA A 73 1.55 -1.57 -8.50
C ALA A 73 2.42 -0.34 -8.23
N LEU A 74 1.93 0.54 -7.37
CA LEU A 74 2.65 1.72 -6.90
C LEU A 74 3.14 1.47 -5.48
N GLN A 75 4.44 1.67 -5.27
CA GLN A 75 5.08 1.54 -3.97
C GLN A 75 5.35 2.92 -3.38
N PHE A 76 4.95 3.13 -2.12
CA PHE A 76 5.16 4.39 -1.42
C PHE A 76 5.94 4.18 -0.14
N ALA A 77 6.86 5.10 0.13
CA ALA A 77 7.49 5.33 1.42
C ALA A 77 6.66 6.36 2.20
N ALA A 78 6.41 6.08 3.47
CA ALA A 78 5.80 7.03 4.40
C ALA A 78 6.92 7.70 5.21
N LEU A 79 7.15 8.97 4.97
CA LEU A 79 8.13 9.79 5.68
C LEU A 79 7.40 10.66 6.71
N ASP A 80 7.91 10.71 7.94
CA ASP A 80 7.45 11.65 8.94
C ASP A 80 7.97 13.08 8.68
N PRO A 81 7.62 14.10 9.46
CA PRO A 81 8.10 15.46 9.27
C PRO A 81 9.63 15.62 9.34
N ASP A 82 10.31 14.73 10.06
CA ASP A 82 11.76 14.73 10.21
C ASP A 82 12.46 13.96 9.07
N GLY A 83 11.68 13.39 8.11
CA GLY A 83 12.20 12.63 6.98
C GLY A 83 12.49 11.17 7.27
N LYS A 84 12.18 10.68 8.48
CA LYS A 84 12.34 9.27 8.84
C LYS A 84 11.33 8.41 8.09
N LEU A 85 11.78 7.29 7.52
CA LEU A 85 10.91 6.29 6.90
C LEU A 85 10.21 5.46 8.01
N VAL A 86 8.94 5.76 8.21
CA VAL A 86 8.11 5.14 9.28
C VAL A 86 7.27 3.96 8.81
N GLY A 87 7.15 3.78 7.50
CA GLY A 87 6.40 2.66 6.93
C GLY A 87 6.41 2.66 5.40
N THR A 88 5.95 1.56 4.82
CA THR A 88 5.73 1.41 3.38
C THR A 88 4.31 0.95 3.10
N ILE A 89 3.77 1.35 1.95
CA ILE A 89 2.45 0.94 1.49
C ILE A 89 2.48 0.71 -0.02
N GLN A 90 1.90 -0.40 -0.46
CA GLN A 90 1.77 -0.76 -1.87
C GLN A 90 0.31 -0.68 -2.30
N LEU A 91 0.07 -0.10 -3.47
CA LEU A 91 -1.23 -0.06 -4.14
C LEU A 91 -1.15 -0.86 -5.44
N ARG A 92 -1.81 -2.01 -5.51
CA ARG A 92 -1.99 -2.82 -6.71
C ARG A 92 -3.17 -2.28 -7.49
N LEU A 93 -2.95 -1.94 -8.75
CA LEU A 93 -3.95 -1.25 -9.58
C LEU A 93 -5.01 -2.20 -10.17
N ARG A 94 -4.74 -3.50 -10.16
CA ARG A 94 -5.65 -4.57 -10.58
C ARG A 94 -5.59 -5.73 -9.62
N LEU A 95 -6.59 -6.59 -9.65
CA LEU A 95 -6.63 -7.84 -8.88
C LEU A 95 -6.62 -9.03 -9.84
N THR A 96 -5.66 -9.93 -9.66
CA THR A 96 -5.76 -11.29 -10.20
C THR A 96 -6.74 -12.09 -9.34
N GLU A 97 -7.13 -13.29 -9.77
CA GLU A 97 -7.96 -14.18 -8.97
C GLU A 97 -7.35 -14.45 -7.57
N ALA A 98 -6.04 -14.69 -7.51
CA ALA A 98 -5.32 -14.89 -6.26
C ALA A 98 -5.36 -13.65 -5.34
N LEU A 99 -5.13 -12.47 -5.92
CA LEU A 99 -5.19 -11.20 -5.18
C LEU A 99 -6.63 -10.88 -4.73
N LEU A 100 -7.61 -11.14 -5.58
CA LEU A 100 -9.03 -10.99 -5.22
C LEU A 100 -9.39 -11.92 -4.07
N ARG A 101 -8.82 -13.11 -4.04
CA ARG A 101 -9.12 -14.11 -3.01
C ARG A 101 -8.50 -13.74 -1.65
N THR A 102 -7.19 -13.46 -1.58
CA THR A 102 -6.49 -13.30 -0.30
C THR A 102 -5.37 -12.23 -0.26
N GLY A 103 -5.11 -11.52 -1.36
CA GLY A 103 -4.01 -10.54 -1.42
C GLY A 103 -4.45 -9.09 -1.34
N GLY A 104 -5.60 -8.76 -1.93
CA GLY A 104 -6.14 -7.41 -1.98
C GLY A 104 -5.34 -6.41 -2.83
N ASN A 105 -5.84 -5.17 -2.89
CA ASN A 105 -5.20 -4.05 -3.57
C ASN A 105 -4.09 -3.43 -2.74
N ILE A 106 -4.24 -3.38 -1.41
CA ILE A 106 -3.34 -2.61 -0.54
C ILE A 106 -2.70 -3.51 0.50
N GLY A 107 -1.36 -3.44 0.58
CA GLY A 107 -0.56 -3.98 1.66
C GLY A 107 0.28 -2.87 2.29
N TYR A 108 0.46 -2.90 3.60
CA TYR A 108 1.25 -1.89 4.32
C TYR A 108 1.95 -2.48 5.54
N SER A 109 3.06 -1.87 5.91
CA SER A 109 3.77 -2.15 7.15
C SER A 109 4.28 -0.86 7.78
N VAL A 110 4.31 -0.83 9.11
CA VAL A 110 4.85 0.27 9.90
C VAL A 110 6.10 -0.21 10.62
N ARG A 111 7.16 0.59 10.54
CA ARG A 111 8.42 0.37 11.25
C ARG A 111 8.15 0.00 12.71
N PRO A 112 8.74 -1.06 13.26
CA PRO A 112 8.41 -1.56 14.59
C PRO A 112 8.47 -0.52 15.71
N ASP A 113 9.51 0.32 15.72
CA ASP A 113 9.70 1.39 16.71
C ASP A 113 8.77 2.60 16.50
N CYS A 114 8.02 2.63 15.38
CA CYS A 114 7.05 3.67 15.04
C CYS A 114 5.59 3.22 15.19
N ARG A 115 5.33 1.97 15.62
CA ARG A 115 3.98 1.43 15.78
C ARG A 115 3.20 2.13 16.90
N ARG A 116 1.86 1.97 16.86
CA ARG A 116 0.91 2.53 17.84
C ARG A 116 0.90 4.06 17.93
N ARG A 117 1.36 4.73 16.85
CA ARG A 117 1.35 6.20 16.70
C ARG A 117 0.39 6.66 15.59
N GLY A 118 -0.52 5.81 15.12
CA GLY A 118 -1.50 6.17 14.08
C GLY A 118 -0.96 6.19 12.64
N TYR A 119 0.31 5.87 12.40
CA TYR A 119 0.90 5.94 11.06
C TYR A 119 0.22 5.04 10.04
N ALA A 120 -0.22 3.82 10.42
CA ALA A 120 -0.94 2.92 9.52
C ALA A 120 -2.22 3.56 8.97
N GLY A 121 -3.00 4.24 9.81
CA GLY A 121 -4.21 4.96 9.39
C GLY A 121 -3.90 6.10 8.43
N LEU A 122 -2.87 6.92 8.74
CA LEU A 122 -2.44 8.01 7.85
C LEU A 122 -1.96 7.50 6.49
N MET A 123 -1.20 6.38 6.49
CA MET A 123 -0.73 5.74 5.27
C MET A 123 -1.89 5.22 4.43
N LEU A 124 -2.81 4.49 5.06
CA LEU A 124 -3.97 3.93 4.36
C LEU A 124 -4.86 5.04 3.80
N ASP A 125 -5.21 6.05 4.58
CA ASP A 125 -5.99 7.19 4.12
C ASP A 125 -5.32 7.92 2.94
N GLY A 126 -4.01 8.19 3.02
CA GLY A 126 -3.25 8.76 1.91
C GLY A 126 -3.23 7.89 0.65
N CYS A 127 -3.17 6.56 0.81
CA CYS A 127 -3.23 5.60 -0.29
C CYS A 127 -4.63 5.55 -0.93
N LEU A 128 -5.70 5.57 -0.13
CA LEU A 128 -7.09 5.61 -0.60
C LEU A 128 -7.36 6.84 -1.46
N ARG A 129 -6.89 8.02 -1.04
CA ARG A 129 -6.98 9.24 -1.87
C ARG A 129 -6.27 9.10 -3.21
N ARG A 130 -5.11 8.44 -3.25
CA ARG A 130 -4.39 8.17 -4.51
C ARG A 130 -5.12 7.17 -5.38
N ALA A 131 -5.72 6.13 -4.80
CA ALA A 131 -6.53 5.16 -5.51
C ALA A 131 -7.77 5.83 -6.13
N ALA A 132 -8.46 6.71 -5.39
CA ALA A 132 -9.58 7.49 -5.91
C ALA A 132 -9.14 8.41 -7.07
N ALA A 133 -8.03 9.13 -6.94
CA ALA A 133 -7.47 9.98 -8.01
C ALA A 133 -7.08 9.19 -9.27
N LEU A 134 -6.81 7.89 -9.15
CA LEU A 134 -6.58 6.96 -10.27
C LEU A 134 -7.89 6.38 -10.84
N GLY A 135 -9.05 6.82 -10.37
CA GLY A 135 -10.36 6.38 -10.84
C GLY A 135 -10.81 5.03 -10.26
N MET A 136 -10.13 4.49 -9.25
CA MET A 136 -10.60 3.29 -8.57
C MET A 136 -11.86 3.62 -7.78
N ARG A 137 -12.89 2.78 -7.89
CA ARG A 137 -14.16 2.98 -7.18
C ARG A 137 -14.18 2.34 -5.80
N ARG A 138 -13.42 1.27 -5.63
CA ARG A 138 -13.26 0.54 -4.38
C ARG A 138 -11.93 -0.19 -4.33
N VAL A 139 -11.47 -0.50 -3.15
CA VAL A 139 -10.27 -1.31 -2.92
C VAL A 139 -10.56 -2.44 -1.96
N LEU A 140 -9.92 -3.59 -2.20
CA LEU A 140 -9.91 -4.74 -1.32
C LEU A 140 -8.67 -4.70 -0.45
N ILE A 141 -8.84 -4.86 0.86
CA ILE A 141 -7.74 -5.05 1.81
C ILE A 141 -8.01 -6.34 2.59
N THR A 142 -6.97 -7.11 2.81
CA THR A 142 -7.07 -8.39 3.51
C THR A 142 -6.15 -8.40 4.72
N CYS A 143 -6.56 -9.11 5.78
CA CYS A 143 -5.69 -9.36 6.93
C CYS A 143 -6.04 -10.69 7.60
N SER A 144 -5.08 -11.23 8.38
CA SER A 144 -5.38 -12.34 9.29
C SER A 144 -6.34 -11.88 10.40
N PRO A 145 -7.29 -12.72 10.85
CA PRO A 145 -8.13 -12.44 12.03
C PRO A 145 -7.32 -12.15 13.30
N SER A 146 -6.13 -12.70 13.42
CA SER A 146 -5.21 -12.45 14.53
C SER A 146 -4.52 -11.08 14.45
N ASN A 147 -4.46 -10.45 13.27
CA ASN A 147 -3.88 -9.13 13.08
C ASN A 147 -4.86 -8.01 13.46
N LEU A 148 -5.13 -7.89 14.77
CA LEU A 148 -6.05 -6.90 15.32
C LEU A 148 -5.67 -5.46 14.98
N ALA A 149 -4.38 -5.18 14.79
CA ALA A 149 -3.90 -3.85 14.45
C ALA A 149 -4.32 -3.47 13.02
N SER A 150 -4.13 -4.38 12.05
CA SER A 150 -4.57 -4.18 10.67
C SER A 150 -6.10 -4.07 10.59
N ARG A 151 -6.83 -4.99 11.25
CA ARG A 151 -8.30 -4.93 11.30
C ARG A 151 -8.82 -3.58 11.78
N ARG A 152 -8.30 -3.05 12.90
CA ARG A 152 -8.70 -1.75 13.44
C ARG A 152 -8.40 -0.61 12.46
N THR A 153 -7.23 -0.64 11.82
CA THR A 153 -6.85 0.35 10.80
C THR A 153 -7.79 0.33 9.62
N ILE A 154 -8.12 -0.86 9.08
CA ILE A 154 -9.03 -1.02 7.96
C ILE A 154 -10.42 -0.51 8.30
N LEU A 155 -10.96 -0.91 9.45
CA LEU A 155 -12.29 -0.48 9.92
C LEU A 155 -12.35 1.03 10.14
N SER A 156 -11.31 1.66 10.72
CA SER A 156 -11.26 3.11 10.93
C SER A 156 -11.18 3.91 9.63
N CYS A 157 -10.78 3.29 8.52
CA CYS A 157 -10.78 3.87 7.18
C CYS A 157 -12.02 3.49 6.35
N GLY A 158 -13.09 3.00 6.97
CA GLY A 158 -14.35 2.69 6.30
C GLY A 158 -14.42 1.29 5.68
N GLY A 159 -13.53 0.37 6.07
CA GLY A 159 -13.55 -1.02 5.60
C GLY A 159 -14.79 -1.76 6.06
N GLN A 160 -15.44 -2.47 5.15
CA GLN A 160 -16.59 -3.33 5.40
C GLN A 160 -16.19 -4.78 5.17
N LEU A 161 -16.38 -5.64 6.17
CA LEU A 161 -16.08 -7.06 6.07
C LEU A 161 -17.04 -7.70 5.05
N GLU A 162 -16.48 -8.30 4.01
CA GLU A 162 -17.26 -9.08 3.04
C GLU A 162 -17.41 -10.53 3.49
N ASN A 163 -16.30 -11.18 3.77
CA ASN A 163 -16.23 -12.57 4.21
C ASN A 163 -14.84 -12.95 4.74
N VAL A 164 -14.71 -14.22 5.13
CA VAL A 164 -13.45 -14.84 5.52
C VAL A 164 -13.21 -16.03 4.60
N LEU A 165 -12.05 -16.06 3.93
CA LEU A 165 -11.66 -17.15 3.04
C LEU A 165 -10.37 -17.81 3.53
N PRO A 166 -10.17 -19.12 3.25
CA PRO A 166 -8.90 -19.76 3.51
C PRO A 166 -7.82 -19.26 2.52
N SER A 167 -6.62 -18.99 3.03
CA SER A 167 -5.41 -18.78 2.23
C SER A 167 -4.97 -20.09 1.56
N ARG A 168 -3.90 -20.05 0.78
CA ARG A 168 -3.28 -21.25 0.21
C ARG A 168 -2.78 -22.22 1.28
N SER A 169 -2.36 -21.72 2.44
CA SER A 169 -1.95 -22.52 3.60
C SER A 169 -3.11 -22.96 4.50
N GLY A 170 -4.38 -22.65 4.12
CA GLY A 170 -5.58 -22.97 4.89
C GLY A 170 -5.88 -22.00 6.04
N GLN A 171 -5.02 -21.00 6.29
CA GLN A 171 -5.26 -20.02 7.34
C GLN A 171 -6.36 -19.03 6.95
N PRO A 172 -7.25 -18.64 7.88
CA PRO A 172 -8.33 -17.72 7.59
C PRO A 172 -7.80 -16.31 7.26
N VAL A 173 -8.41 -15.69 6.25
CA VAL A 173 -8.11 -14.32 5.80
C VAL A 173 -9.40 -13.55 5.72
N GLU A 174 -9.51 -12.47 6.47
CA GLU A 174 -10.62 -11.52 6.41
C GLU A 174 -10.45 -10.60 5.22
N ARG A 175 -11.54 -10.33 4.50
CA ARG A 175 -11.59 -9.51 3.30
C ARG A 175 -12.50 -8.32 3.55
N TYR A 176 -11.94 -7.11 3.34
CA TYR A 176 -12.63 -5.85 3.57
C TYR A 176 -12.64 -5.00 2.31
N TRP A 177 -13.80 -4.53 1.90
CA TRP A 177 -13.93 -3.53 0.86
C TRP A 177 -14.03 -2.14 1.46
N ILE A 178 -13.36 -1.18 0.81
CA ILE A 178 -13.51 0.25 1.08
C ILE A 178 -13.99 0.89 -0.20
N GLU A 179 -15.17 1.50 -0.16
CA GLU A 179 -15.69 2.31 -1.26
C GLU A 179 -14.96 3.65 -1.29
N LEU A 180 -14.60 4.10 -2.48
CA LEU A 180 -13.88 5.35 -2.69
C LEU A 180 -14.83 6.42 -3.23
N PRO A 181 -14.64 7.70 -2.84
CA PRO A 181 -15.44 8.77 -3.38
C PRO A 181 -15.23 8.86 -4.90
N THR A 182 -16.32 8.81 -5.65
CA THR A 182 -16.32 9.17 -7.06
C THR A 182 -16.29 10.69 -7.16
N GLU A 183 -15.33 11.27 -7.89
CA GLU A 183 -15.44 12.68 -8.27
C GLU A 183 -16.72 12.82 -9.09
N SER A 184 -17.76 13.43 -8.48
CA SER A 184 -18.91 13.89 -9.24
C SER A 184 -18.38 14.97 -10.19
N THR A 185 -18.45 14.68 -11.49
CA THR A 185 -18.19 15.65 -12.55
C THR A 185 -19.05 16.87 -12.27
N GLY A 186 -18.43 17.91 -11.69
CA GLY A 186 -19.12 19.17 -11.42
C GLY A 186 -19.63 19.73 -12.73
N GLN A 187 -20.94 19.65 -12.93
CA GLN A 187 -21.63 20.45 -13.92
C GLN A 187 -21.30 21.92 -13.64
N ARG A 188 -20.36 22.47 -14.43
CA ARG A 188 -20.29 23.93 -14.60
C ARG A 188 -21.59 24.38 -15.28
N THR A 189 -22.56 24.69 -14.50
CA THR A 189 -23.73 25.47 -14.94
C THR A 189 -23.18 26.84 -15.33
N ARG A 190 -22.95 27.03 -16.64
CA ARG A 190 -22.79 28.37 -17.20
C ARG A 190 -24.16 29.02 -17.06
N GLN A 191 -24.32 29.87 -16.08
CA GLN A 191 -25.40 30.83 -16.06
C GLN A 191 -25.15 31.78 -17.24
N HIS A 192 -26.00 31.70 -18.25
CA HIS A 192 -26.16 32.71 -19.26
C HIS A 192 -26.94 33.83 -18.58
N GLU A 193 -26.31 34.98 -18.36
CA GLU A 193 -27.02 36.25 -18.14
C GLU A 193 -27.59 36.70 -19.48
N PRO A 194 -28.86 37.07 -19.55
CA PRO A 194 -29.40 37.76 -20.70
C PRO A 194 -29.10 39.27 -20.60
N VAL A 195 -28.75 39.84 -21.75
CA VAL A 195 -28.60 41.27 -22.02
C VAL A 195 -29.95 41.98 -21.91
#